data_97a85ee7f5ac2d3e6a81edebbd342e45
#
_entry.id   97a85ee7f5ac2d3e6a81edebbd342e45
#
_cell.length_a   1.000
_cell.length_b   1.000
_cell.length_c   1.000
_cell.angle_alpha   90.00
_cell.angle_beta   90.00
_cell.angle_gamma   90.00
#
_symmetry.space_group_name_H-M   'P 1'
#
loop_
_entity.id
_entity.type
_entity.pdbx_description
1 polymer ?
#
loop_
_entity_poly.entity_id
_entity_poly.type
_entity_poly.pdbx_seq_one_letter_code
_entity_poly.pdbx_strand_id
1 'polypeptide(L)'
;MVYYKSIDQSQFAEGDDIEEQERRFDDFLRNTLSEIQGQGTTNGRMKAVSSGIKPEDKQSVRNSTEIPYVFLKTCNRSELYYGEGDVPDTVARHLFRVVSGLESAIIGERAVQGQVKEAYYNAKELRHLPAELHKLFLAALQVGKRVRNETEISHGAVSHSLAAIEIIEDEILKNGKKETKRNDKADFKTSLKDAHITIIGVNKLTADILKFLQNKGAKMVFLANRSQIKAHYLADPLGIKVYTLDEKKEFLAHTDILISATSAPHLIIHKEDIPDNKPLLAIDLAFPRDIDSKLNDQPNVHLFNIRDVEKKVRQNLDVREAEVKKAEEIIEEEIKELSKALERRKFFLNRVNTELKIG
;
A
#
# COMPACT_ATOMS: atom_id res chain seq x y z
N MET A 1 17.77 -10.56 24.86
CA MET A 1 17.58 -10.83 23.41
C MET A 1 16.35 -10.09 22.93
N VAL A 2 16.40 -9.53 21.74
CA VAL A 2 15.23 -8.91 21.09
C VAL A 2 14.38 -10.00 20.46
N TYR A 3 13.07 -9.87 20.60
CA TYR A 3 12.06 -10.79 20.06
C TYR A 3 11.02 -10.03 19.26
N TYR A 4 10.27 -10.73 18.42
CA TYR A 4 9.01 -10.23 17.89
C TYR A 4 7.92 -11.30 17.97
N LYS A 5 6.67 -10.85 18.05
CA LYS A 5 5.46 -11.66 17.84
C LYS A 5 4.59 -10.98 16.80
N SER A 6 3.90 -11.73 15.98
CA SER A 6 3.04 -11.23 14.93
C SER A 6 1.71 -11.97 14.87
N ILE A 7 0.70 -11.27 14.40
CA ILE A 7 -0.58 -11.82 13.93
C ILE A 7 -0.88 -11.17 12.59
N ASP A 8 -1.32 -11.94 11.61
CA ASP A 8 -1.68 -11.45 10.28
C ASP A 8 -3.12 -11.85 9.89
N GLN A 9 -3.62 -11.27 8.80
CA GLN A 9 -5.00 -11.50 8.37
C GLN A 9 -5.30 -12.95 7.97
N SER A 10 -4.30 -13.76 7.63
CA SER A 10 -4.53 -15.18 7.30
C SER A 10 -5.01 -16.00 8.50
N GLN A 11 -4.83 -15.46 9.72
CA GLN A 11 -5.28 -16.06 10.96
C GLN A 11 -6.71 -15.66 11.36
N PHE A 12 -7.39 -14.85 10.52
CA PHE A 12 -8.76 -14.41 10.72
C PHE A 12 -9.74 -15.26 9.92
N ALA A 13 -10.99 -15.34 10.38
CA ALA A 13 -12.03 -16.04 9.63
C ALA A 13 -12.43 -15.24 8.36
N GLU A 14 -12.74 -15.95 7.28
CA GLU A 14 -13.35 -15.33 6.11
C GLU A 14 -14.71 -14.74 6.52
N GLY A 15 -14.82 -13.40 6.47
CA GLY A 15 -16.05 -12.68 6.83
C GLY A 15 -15.97 -11.79 8.07
N ASP A 16 -14.84 -11.77 8.79
CA ASP A 16 -14.63 -10.81 9.87
C ASP A 16 -14.70 -9.38 9.31
N ASP A 17 -15.54 -8.54 9.94
CA ASP A 17 -15.61 -7.13 9.60
C ASP A 17 -14.39 -6.35 10.14
N ILE A 18 -14.27 -5.07 9.77
CA ILE A 18 -13.13 -4.22 10.16
C ILE A 18 -13.06 -4.04 11.68
N GLU A 19 -14.20 -3.93 12.36
CA GLU A 19 -14.26 -3.73 13.82
C GLU A 19 -13.79 -4.99 14.55
N GLU A 20 -14.17 -6.18 14.07
CA GLU A 20 -13.73 -7.46 14.61
C GLU A 20 -12.22 -7.67 14.40
N GLN A 21 -11.70 -7.33 13.23
CA GLN A 21 -10.26 -7.38 12.95
C GLN A 21 -9.48 -6.43 13.88
N GLU A 22 -9.96 -5.21 14.07
CA GLU A 22 -9.33 -4.25 15.00
C GLU A 22 -9.33 -4.76 16.44
N ARG A 23 -10.45 -5.33 16.89
CA ARG A 23 -10.55 -5.93 18.22
C ARG A 23 -9.54 -7.05 18.42
N ARG A 24 -9.36 -7.93 17.44
CA ARG A 24 -8.39 -9.04 17.51
C ARG A 24 -6.94 -8.54 17.56
N PHE A 25 -6.63 -7.47 16.84
CA PHE A 25 -5.30 -6.85 16.94
C PHE A 25 -5.04 -6.24 18.32
N ASP A 26 -6.04 -5.61 18.91
CA ASP A 26 -5.93 -5.04 20.26
C ASP A 26 -5.82 -6.15 21.32
N ASP A 27 -6.58 -7.25 21.18
CA ASP A 27 -6.49 -8.42 22.04
C ASP A 27 -5.12 -9.12 21.91
N PHE A 28 -4.58 -9.22 20.70
CA PHE A 28 -3.22 -9.74 20.47
C PHE A 28 -2.18 -8.92 21.25
N LEU A 29 -2.22 -7.59 21.15
CA LEU A 29 -1.31 -6.72 21.87
C LEU A 29 -1.45 -6.93 23.38
N ARG A 30 -2.69 -6.92 23.90
CA ARG A 30 -2.99 -7.05 25.32
C ARG A 30 -2.53 -8.40 25.87
N ASN A 31 -2.83 -9.49 25.18
CA ASN A 31 -2.44 -10.85 25.57
C ASN A 31 -0.93 -11.04 25.52
N THR A 32 -0.27 -10.56 24.46
CA THR A 32 1.18 -10.64 24.32
C THR A 32 1.91 -9.87 25.42
N LEU A 33 1.46 -8.65 25.75
CA LEU A 33 2.05 -7.89 26.86
C LEU A 33 1.83 -8.58 28.21
N SER A 34 0.66 -9.20 28.46
CA SER A 34 0.40 -9.99 29.66
C SER A 34 1.35 -11.19 29.79
N GLU A 35 1.57 -11.93 28.71
CA GLU A 35 2.49 -13.07 28.70
C GLU A 35 3.94 -12.65 29.00
N ILE A 36 4.39 -11.55 28.38
CA ILE A 36 5.76 -11.04 28.59
C ILE A 36 5.94 -10.58 30.05
N GLN A 37 4.95 -9.91 30.64
CA GLN A 37 4.99 -9.47 32.03
C GLN A 37 4.88 -10.63 33.01
N GLY A 38 4.07 -11.66 32.70
CA GLY A 38 3.91 -12.86 33.52
C GLY A 38 5.16 -13.75 33.59
N GLN A 39 6.05 -13.67 32.61
CA GLN A 39 7.35 -14.36 32.63
C GLN A 39 8.42 -13.62 33.44
N GLY A 40 8.18 -12.37 33.84
CA GLY A 40 9.18 -11.48 34.44
C GLY A 40 8.98 -11.10 35.92
N THR A 41 7.80 -11.24 36.53
CA THR A 41 7.60 -10.89 37.96
C THR A 41 6.31 -11.44 38.53
N THR A 42 6.38 -12.01 39.71
CA THR A 42 5.28 -12.13 40.68
C THR A 42 4.95 -10.75 41.26
N ASN A 43 3.70 -10.31 41.10
CA ASN A 43 3.04 -9.14 41.69
C ASN A 43 3.22 -7.77 41.04
N GLY A 44 2.21 -7.34 40.31
CA GLY A 44 1.99 -5.94 39.92
C GLY A 44 0.71 -5.76 39.08
N ARG A 45 -0.27 -5.01 39.61
CA ARG A 45 -1.56 -4.72 38.96
C ARG A 45 -1.38 -3.94 37.66
N MET A 46 -1.93 -4.46 36.58
CA MET A 46 -2.02 -3.78 35.27
C MET A 46 -3.05 -2.65 35.24
N LYS A 47 -2.71 -1.54 34.55
CA LYS A 47 -3.69 -0.66 33.90
C LYS A 47 -3.48 -0.73 32.40
N ALA A 48 -4.50 -1.19 31.68
CA ALA A 48 -4.57 -1.16 30.23
C ALA A 48 -4.62 0.29 29.73
N VAL A 49 -3.74 0.65 28.80
CA VAL A 49 -3.78 1.94 28.11
C VAL A 49 -4.42 1.69 26.76
N SER A 50 -5.70 2.08 26.64
CA SER A 50 -6.43 2.11 25.37
C SER A 50 -5.93 3.26 24.48
N SER A 51 -6.10 3.12 23.18
CA SER A 51 -5.79 4.08 22.10
C SER A 51 -6.59 5.40 22.22
N GLY A 52 -6.30 6.21 23.22
CA GLY A 52 -7.02 7.44 23.50
C GLY A 52 -6.38 8.28 24.59
N ILE A 53 -5.04 8.35 24.64
CA ILE A 53 -4.34 9.18 25.63
C ILE A 53 -4.42 10.64 25.24
N LYS A 54 -5.12 11.45 26.06
CA LYS A 54 -5.11 12.91 25.91
C LYS A 54 -3.71 13.48 26.21
N PRO A 55 -3.33 14.61 25.58
CA PRO A 55 -2.00 15.22 25.74
C PRO A 55 -1.58 15.52 27.20
N GLU A 56 -2.52 15.60 28.09
CA GLU A 56 -2.31 15.97 29.52
C GLU A 56 -1.77 14.80 30.38
N ASP A 57 -1.90 13.55 29.91
CA ASP A 57 -1.47 12.34 30.66
C ASP A 57 -0.01 11.92 30.38
N LYS A 58 0.72 12.65 29.52
CA LYS A 58 2.10 12.29 29.10
C LYS A 58 3.13 12.23 30.23
N GLN A 59 2.85 12.82 31.39
CA GLN A 59 3.82 12.93 32.50
C GLN A 59 3.69 11.78 33.52
N SER A 60 2.53 11.15 33.62
CA SER A 60 2.29 10.04 34.57
C SER A 60 2.79 8.68 34.06
N VAL A 61 3.01 8.52 32.74
CA VAL A 61 3.42 7.28 32.11
C VAL A 61 4.92 7.00 32.26
N ARG A 62 5.74 8.00 32.65
CA ARG A 62 7.20 7.86 32.75
C ARG A 62 7.72 7.02 33.93
N ASN A 63 6.86 6.61 34.87
CA ASN A 63 7.27 5.93 36.10
C ASN A 63 6.71 4.51 36.26
N SER A 64 6.17 3.89 35.21
CA SER A 64 5.74 2.50 35.28
C SER A 64 6.86 1.56 34.79
N THR A 65 7.05 0.44 35.48
CA THR A 65 7.90 -0.71 35.11
C THR A 65 7.37 -1.40 33.84
N GLU A 66 7.10 -0.64 32.79
CA GLU A 66 6.59 -1.19 31.53
C GLU A 66 7.75 -1.69 30.68
N ILE A 67 7.60 -2.92 30.18
CA ILE A 67 8.54 -3.50 29.20
C ILE A 67 8.57 -2.62 27.97
N PRO A 68 9.74 -2.11 27.56
CA PRO A 68 9.85 -1.28 26.37
C PRO A 68 9.58 -2.09 25.10
N TYR A 69 8.68 -1.61 24.24
CA TYR A 69 8.33 -2.28 22.99
C TYR A 69 8.03 -1.28 21.87
N VAL A 70 8.10 -1.75 20.63
CA VAL A 70 7.56 -1.09 19.45
C VAL A 70 6.41 -1.92 18.93
N PHE A 71 5.23 -1.32 18.79
CA PHE A 71 4.05 -1.94 18.22
C PHE A 71 3.80 -1.40 16.82
N LEU A 72 3.93 -2.28 15.82
CA LEU A 72 3.68 -2.00 14.42
C LEU A 72 2.31 -2.55 14.05
N LYS A 73 1.39 -1.67 13.62
CA LYS A 73 0.09 -2.03 13.06
C LYS A 73 0.04 -1.60 11.59
N THR A 74 -0.28 -2.53 10.71
CA THR A 74 -0.53 -2.29 9.29
C THR A 74 -1.92 -2.80 8.90
N CYS A 75 -2.34 -2.61 7.66
CA CYS A 75 -3.62 -3.16 7.18
C CYS A 75 -3.68 -4.69 7.22
N ASN A 76 -2.52 -5.39 7.14
CA ASN A 76 -2.48 -6.85 7.02
C ASN A 76 -1.94 -7.57 8.25
N ARG A 77 -1.29 -6.87 9.18
CA ARG A 77 -0.65 -7.49 10.35
C ARG A 77 -0.46 -6.55 11.52
N SER A 78 -0.33 -7.12 12.70
CA SER A 78 0.17 -6.43 13.89
C SER A 78 1.37 -7.19 14.44
N GLU A 79 2.43 -6.46 14.77
CA GLU A 79 3.69 -7.01 15.25
C GLU A 79 4.16 -6.26 16.48
N LEU A 80 4.67 -7.00 17.46
CA LEU A 80 5.24 -6.46 18.68
C LEU A 80 6.72 -6.82 18.75
N TYR A 81 7.59 -5.82 18.80
CA TYR A 81 9.04 -5.96 18.98
C TYR A 81 9.43 -5.53 20.38
N TYR A 82 10.11 -6.38 21.14
CA TYR A 82 10.42 -6.14 22.55
C TYR A 82 11.72 -6.84 22.99
N GLY A 83 12.22 -6.46 24.16
CA GLY A 83 13.44 -7.03 24.75
C GLY A 83 14.68 -6.17 24.53
N GLU A 84 15.79 -6.59 25.11
CA GLU A 84 17.09 -5.91 25.10
C GLU A 84 18.23 -6.89 24.90
N GLY A 85 19.42 -6.41 24.55
CA GLY A 85 20.62 -7.21 24.31
C GLY A 85 20.74 -7.66 22.86
N ASP A 86 21.04 -8.94 22.62
CA ASP A 86 21.33 -9.43 21.27
C ASP A 86 20.09 -9.35 20.36
N VAL A 87 20.30 -8.92 19.12
CA VAL A 87 19.28 -8.91 18.05
C VAL A 87 19.55 -10.11 17.14
N PRO A 88 18.68 -11.13 17.15
CA PRO A 88 18.83 -12.27 16.23
C PRO A 88 18.68 -11.84 14.77
N ASP A 89 19.47 -12.42 13.88
CA ASP A 89 19.39 -12.17 12.43
C ASP A 89 17.99 -12.44 11.87
N THR A 90 17.27 -13.43 12.45
CA THR A 90 15.89 -13.75 12.07
C THR A 90 14.92 -12.60 12.36
N VAL A 91 15.11 -11.91 13.50
CA VAL A 91 14.29 -10.73 13.87
C VAL A 91 14.61 -9.55 12.95
N ALA A 92 15.91 -9.30 12.71
CA ALA A 92 16.36 -8.24 11.82
C ALA A 92 15.85 -8.47 10.38
N ARG A 93 16.04 -9.69 9.87
CA ARG A 93 15.57 -10.09 8.53
C ARG A 93 14.07 -9.89 8.37
N HIS A 94 13.29 -10.34 9.34
CA HIS A 94 11.83 -10.16 9.28
C HIS A 94 11.46 -8.68 9.19
N LEU A 95 11.94 -7.83 10.10
CA LEU A 95 11.64 -6.40 10.09
C LEU A 95 12.13 -5.71 8.79
N PHE A 96 13.31 -6.10 8.27
CA PHE A 96 13.85 -5.55 7.02
C PHE A 96 13.02 -5.95 5.82
N ARG A 97 12.51 -7.17 5.77
CA ARG A 97 11.54 -7.62 4.75
C ARG A 97 10.22 -6.87 4.85
N VAL A 98 9.70 -6.69 6.07
CA VAL A 98 8.47 -5.92 6.34
C VAL A 98 8.60 -4.48 5.84
N VAL A 99 9.64 -3.75 6.25
CA VAL A 99 9.83 -2.34 5.86
C VAL A 99 10.11 -2.16 4.37
N SER A 100 10.66 -3.18 3.71
CA SER A 100 10.90 -3.22 2.27
C SER A 100 9.64 -3.61 1.47
N GLY A 101 8.55 -3.98 2.14
CA GLY A 101 7.30 -4.39 1.51
C GLY A 101 7.32 -5.82 0.95
N LEU A 102 8.33 -6.64 1.29
CA LEU A 102 8.41 -8.04 0.84
C LEU A 102 7.39 -8.95 1.54
N GLU A 103 6.93 -8.54 2.71
CA GLU A 103 5.91 -9.23 3.49
C GLU A 103 4.51 -8.62 3.31
N SER A 104 4.34 -7.68 2.41
CA SER A 104 3.04 -7.05 2.13
C SER A 104 2.21 -7.90 1.17
N ALA A 105 0.88 -7.82 1.27
CA ALA A 105 -0.03 -8.48 0.31
C ALA A 105 0.25 -8.06 -1.15
N ILE A 106 0.70 -6.82 -1.32
CA ILE A 106 1.26 -6.31 -2.58
C ILE A 106 2.76 -6.11 -2.36
N ILE A 107 3.58 -6.99 -2.93
CA ILE A 107 5.04 -6.90 -2.81
C ILE A 107 5.53 -5.52 -3.26
N GLY A 108 6.37 -4.87 -2.45
CA GLY A 108 6.92 -3.54 -2.72
C GLY A 108 5.99 -2.39 -2.35
N GLU A 109 4.96 -2.61 -1.53
CA GLU A 109 4.06 -1.57 -1.05
C GLU A 109 4.84 -0.46 -0.31
N ARG A 110 4.61 0.79 -0.72
CA ARG A 110 5.36 1.94 -0.16
C ARG A 110 4.85 2.38 1.21
N ALA A 111 3.58 2.13 1.52
CA ALA A 111 2.94 2.60 2.75
C ALA A 111 3.58 2.03 4.01
N VAL A 112 4.05 0.78 3.96
CA VAL A 112 4.59 0.06 5.12
C VAL A 112 5.80 0.75 5.75
N GLN A 113 6.66 1.42 4.97
CA GLN A 113 7.79 2.18 5.53
C GLN A 113 7.32 3.35 6.38
N GLY A 114 6.27 4.05 5.96
CA GLY A 114 5.66 5.12 6.74
C GLY A 114 5.12 4.60 8.06
N GLN A 115 4.45 3.46 8.04
CA GLN A 115 3.90 2.80 9.23
C GLN A 115 4.98 2.33 10.20
N VAL A 116 6.07 1.72 9.70
CA VAL A 116 7.24 1.35 10.54
C VAL A 116 7.88 2.57 11.16
N LYS A 117 8.05 3.65 10.39
CA LYS A 117 8.59 4.92 10.87
C LYS A 117 7.72 5.49 11.99
N GLU A 118 6.42 5.57 11.78
CA GLU A 118 5.46 6.08 12.77
C GLU A 118 5.47 5.24 14.04
N ALA A 119 5.41 3.91 13.93
CA ALA A 119 5.45 2.98 15.06
C ALA A 119 6.72 3.19 15.92
N TYR A 120 7.88 3.32 15.28
CA TYR A 120 9.13 3.56 15.97
C TYR A 120 9.17 4.92 16.69
N TYR A 121 8.76 6.01 16.01
CA TYR A 121 8.79 7.35 16.63
C TYR A 121 7.78 7.46 17.77
N ASN A 122 6.58 6.91 17.63
CA ASN A 122 5.59 6.86 18.70
C ASN A 122 6.13 6.08 19.92
N ALA A 123 6.76 4.93 19.70
CA ALA A 123 7.35 4.17 20.78
C ALA A 123 8.51 4.92 21.46
N LYS A 124 9.36 5.62 20.68
CA LYS A 124 10.46 6.44 21.19
C LYS A 124 9.98 7.62 22.06
N GLU A 125 8.86 8.24 21.69
CA GLU A 125 8.29 9.36 22.46
C GLU A 125 7.65 8.90 23.77
N LEU A 126 7.00 7.75 23.74
CA LEU A 126 6.22 7.24 24.88
C LEU A 126 7.04 6.38 25.86
N ARG A 127 8.15 5.79 25.41
CA ARG A 127 8.91 4.77 26.17
C ARG A 127 10.39 5.00 26.07
N HIS A 128 11.12 4.55 27.10
CA HIS A 128 12.59 4.49 27.03
C HIS A 128 12.98 3.18 26.32
N LEU A 129 13.17 3.23 25.00
CA LEU A 129 13.55 2.05 24.22
C LEU A 129 15.00 1.65 24.46
N PRO A 130 15.32 0.36 24.57
CA PRO A 130 16.70 -0.15 24.56
C PRO A 130 17.43 0.25 23.27
N ALA A 131 18.73 0.43 23.39
CA ALA A 131 19.56 0.85 22.27
C ALA A 131 19.54 -0.17 21.11
N GLU A 132 19.31 -1.41 21.39
CA GLU A 132 19.20 -2.49 20.41
C GLU A 132 17.93 -2.30 19.54
N LEU A 133 16.79 -2.01 20.17
CA LEU A 133 15.56 -1.66 19.42
C LEU A 133 15.74 -0.37 18.62
N HIS A 134 16.39 0.66 19.16
CA HIS A 134 16.73 1.85 18.41
C HIS A 134 17.56 1.54 17.16
N LYS A 135 18.64 0.77 17.31
CA LYS A 135 19.51 0.41 16.19
C LYS A 135 18.79 -0.44 15.17
N LEU A 136 18.00 -1.42 15.61
CA LEU A 136 17.20 -2.29 14.73
C LEU A 136 16.23 -1.49 13.86
N PHE A 137 15.45 -0.59 14.47
CA PHE A 137 14.45 0.19 13.71
C PHE A 137 15.08 1.27 12.83
N LEU A 138 16.17 1.92 13.26
CA LEU A 138 16.90 2.86 12.40
C LEU A 138 17.54 2.15 11.21
N ALA A 139 18.14 0.98 11.40
CA ALA A 139 18.66 0.15 10.32
C ALA A 139 17.53 -0.28 9.38
N ALA A 140 16.38 -0.72 9.91
CA ALA A 140 15.23 -1.08 9.11
C ALA A 140 14.76 0.06 8.19
N LEU A 141 14.66 1.30 8.72
CA LEU A 141 14.28 2.47 7.92
C LEU A 141 15.30 2.79 6.82
N GLN A 142 16.60 2.59 7.11
CA GLN A 142 17.67 2.73 6.13
C GLN A 142 17.57 1.65 5.03
N VAL A 143 17.40 0.39 5.42
CA VAL A 143 17.19 -0.74 4.49
C VAL A 143 16.00 -0.48 3.57
N GLY A 144 14.85 -0.12 4.13
CA GLY A 144 13.67 0.17 3.32
C GLY A 144 13.87 1.33 2.33
N LYS A 145 14.68 2.34 2.68
CA LYS A 145 15.07 3.41 1.75
C LYS A 145 16.05 2.89 0.68
N ARG A 146 17.04 2.11 1.07
CA ARG A 146 18.05 1.54 0.19
C ARG A 146 17.42 0.61 -0.85
N VAL A 147 16.57 -0.34 -0.41
CA VAL A 147 15.84 -1.25 -1.29
C VAL A 147 15.02 -0.49 -2.33
N ARG A 148 14.30 0.57 -1.95
CA ARG A 148 13.51 1.37 -2.91
C ARG A 148 14.33 2.19 -3.89
N ASN A 149 15.54 2.57 -3.52
CA ASN A 149 16.41 3.36 -4.39
C ASN A 149 17.27 2.49 -5.33
N GLU A 150 17.60 1.27 -4.91
CA GLU A 150 18.52 0.37 -5.62
C GLU A 150 17.78 -0.74 -6.39
N THR A 151 16.46 -0.87 -6.20
CA THR A 151 15.61 -1.85 -6.88
C THR A 151 14.35 -1.24 -7.44
N GLU A 152 13.77 -1.90 -8.44
CA GLU A 152 12.47 -1.54 -9.03
C GLU A 152 11.28 -2.23 -8.30
N ILE A 153 11.49 -2.76 -7.10
CA ILE A 153 10.50 -3.58 -6.37
C ILE A 153 9.19 -2.83 -6.07
N SER A 154 9.28 -1.50 -5.94
CA SER A 154 8.12 -0.63 -5.73
C SER A 154 7.48 -0.13 -7.03
N HIS A 155 8.01 -0.51 -8.20
CA HIS A 155 7.50 -0.13 -9.50
C HIS A 155 6.68 -1.27 -10.12
N GLY A 156 5.74 -0.88 -10.98
CA GLY A 156 4.84 -1.82 -11.66
C GLY A 156 3.63 -2.25 -10.81
N ALA A 157 2.52 -2.42 -11.47
CA ALA A 157 1.25 -2.79 -10.86
C ALA A 157 1.10 -4.30 -10.72
N VAL A 158 0.68 -4.79 -9.56
CA VAL A 158 0.29 -6.19 -9.31
C VAL A 158 -1.21 -6.36 -9.10
N SER A 159 -1.96 -5.28 -9.06
CA SER A 159 -3.43 -5.33 -9.04
C SER A 159 -4.01 -4.88 -10.37
N HIS A 160 -5.17 -5.40 -10.73
CA HIS A 160 -5.88 -5.00 -11.94
C HIS A 160 -6.18 -3.49 -11.96
N SER A 161 -6.49 -2.90 -10.80
CA SER A 161 -6.74 -1.46 -10.67
C SER A 161 -5.51 -0.63 -11.03
N LEU A 162 -4.34 -0.98 -10.49
CA LEU A 162 -3.08 -0.28 -10.78
C LEU A 162 -2.62 -0.55 -12.22
N ALA A 163 -2.75 -1.79 -12.71
CA ALA A 163 -2.36 -2.14 -14.08
C ALA A 163 -3.20 -1.37 -15.12
N ALA A 164 -4.50 -1.18 -14.85
CA ALA A 164 -5.34 -0.34 -15.69
C ALA A 164 -4.86 1.11 -15.74
N ILE A 165 -4.46 1.68 -14.59
CA ILE A 165 -3.89 3.03 -14.52
C ILE A 165 -2.54 3.11 -15.25
N GLU A 166 -1.67 2.11 -15.11
CA GLU A 166 -0.39 2.07 -15.85
C GLU A 166 -0.60 2.01 -17.36
N ILE A 167 -1.56 1.22 -17.84
CA ILE A 167 -1.90 1.18 -19.27
C ILE A 167 -2.33 2.57 -19.75
N ILE A 168 -3.15 3.26 -18.98
CA ILE A 168 -3.60 4.63 -19.30
C ILE A 168 -2.40 5.59 -19.36
N GLU A 169 -1.50 5.55 -18.37
CA GLU A 169 -0.31 6.40 -18.33
C GLU A 169 0.65 6.10 -19.48
N ASP A 170 0.87 4.82 -19.80
CA ASP A 170 1.71 4.39 -20.93
C ASP A 170 1.17 4.92 -22.26
N GLU A 171 -0.16 4.87 -22.47
CA GLU A 171 -0.79 5.38 -23.70
C GLU A 171 -0.73 6.92 -23.78
N ILE A 172 -0.95 7.62 -22.68
CA ILE A 172 -0.78 9.08 -22.59
C ILE A 172 0.67 9.46 -22.97
N LEU A 173 1.67 8.77 -22.40
CA LEU A 173 3.08 9.04 -22.68
C LEU A 173 3.47 8.73 -24.14
N LYS A 174 2.94 7.66 -24.74
CA LYS A 174 3.17 7.32 -26.14
C LYS A 174 2.63 8.39 -27.08
N ASN A 175 1.45 8.92 -26.78
CA ASN A 175 0.80 9.95 -27.57
C ASN A 175 1.52 11.29 -27.44
N GLY A 176 1.96 11.70 -26.24
CA GLY A 176 2.75 12.92 -26.06
C GLY A 176 4.11 12.92 -26.79
N LYS A 177 4.68 11.75 -27.07
CA LYS A 177 5.92 11.64 -27.86
C LYS A 177 5.70 11.67 -29.39
N LYS A 178 4.47 11.42 -29.87
CA LYS A 178 4.11 11.42 -31.29
C LYS A 178 3.84 12.82 -31.87
N GLU A 179 3.57 13.81 -31.05
CA GLU A 179 3.31 15.20 -31.48
C GLU A 179 4.46 15.85 -32.26
N THR A 180 5.66 15.26 -32.26
CA THR A 180 6.82 15.79 -32.98
C THR A 180 6.96 15.33 -34.45
N LYS A 181 6.09 14.47 -34.98
CA LYS A 181 6.38 13.88 -36.33
C LYS A 181 5.24 13.62 -37.30
N ARG A 182 3.95 13.87 -37.05
CA ARG A 182 2.92 13.68 -38.09
C ARG A 182 1.60 14.42 -37.83
N ASN A 183 1.04 14.97 -38.88
CA ASN A 183 -0.31 15.53 -39.07
C ASN A 183 -1.46 14.49 -38.98
N ASP A 184 -1.39 13.46 -38.14
CA ASP A 184 -2.42 12.43 -38.03
C ASP A 184 -3.22 12.61 -36.74
N LYS A 185 -4.32 13.19 -36.90
CA LYS A 185 -5.59 13.40 -36.25
C LYS A 185 -6.02 12.34 -35.21
N ALA A 186 -5.50 12.40 -33.99
CA ALA A 186 -6.28 12.08 -32.80
C ALA A 186 -5.56 12.70 -31.60
N ASP A 187 -5.98 13.87 -31.19
CA ASP A 187 -5.44 14.55 -29.99
C ASP A 187 -5.94 13.83 -28.72
N PHE A 188 -5.33 12.70 -28.39
CA PHE A 188 -5.48 12.13 -27.04
C PHE A 188 -4.89 13.10 -26.03
N LYS A 189 -5.54 13.22 -24.88
CA LYS A 189 -5.01 14.03 -23.78
C LYS A 189 -3.64 13.52 -23.34
N THR A 190 -2.73 14.43 -23.10
CA THR A 190 -1.34 14.15 -22.70
C THR A 190 -1.16 14.12 -21.17
N SER A 191 -2.23 14.32 -20.39
CA SER A 191 -2.20 14.33 -18.94
C SER A 191 -3.52 13.85 -18.33
N LEU A 192 -3.43 13.04 -17.28
CA LEU A 192 -4.59 12.67 -16.44
C LEU A 192 -5.27 13.88 -15.79
N LYS A 193 -4.55 14.99 -15.59
CA LYS A 193 -5.07 16.19 -14.93
C LYS A 193 -6.08 16.95 -15.81
N ASP A 194 -5.95 16.80 -17.12
CA ASP A 194 -6.74 17.52 -18.11
C ASP A 194 -7.72 16.62 -18.85
N ALA A 195 -7.70 15.30 -18.56
CA ALA A 195 -8.58 14.33 -19.18
C ALA A 195 -9.92 14.23 -18.44
N HIS A 196 -11.02 14.12 -19.19
CA HIS A 196 -12.32 13.72 -18.69
C HIS A 196 -12.38 12.20 -18.58
N ILE A 197 -12.45 11.69 -17.37
CA ILE A 197 -12.39 10.27 -17.05
C ILE A 197 -13.77 9.83 -16.59
N THR A 198 -14.36 8.86 -17.26
CA THR A 198 -15.63 8.25 -16.84
C THR A 198 -15.41 6.82 -16.39
N ILE A 199 -15.90 6.49 -15.20
CA ILE A 199 -15.87 5.13 -14.64
C ILE A 199 -17.29 4.59 -14.62
N ILE A 200 -17.52 3.43 -15.25
CA ILE A 200 -18.79 2.72 -15.27
C ILE A 200 -18.73 1.53 -14.32
N GLY A 201 -19.72 1.50 -13.41
CA GLY A 201 -19.81 0.45 -12.38
C GLY A 201 -19.26 0.89 -11.03
N VAL A 202 -19.87 0.39 -9.96
CA VAL A 202 -19.48 0.66 -8.58
C VAL A 202 -19.22 -0.64 -7.86
N ASN A 203 -17.94 -0.93 -7.61
CA ASN A 203 -17.45 -2.09 -6.90
C ASN A 203 -16.07 -1.77 -6.28
N LYS A 204 -15.45 -2.72 -5.60
CA LYS A 204 -14.13 -2.55 -4.97
C LYS A 204 -13.05 -2.12 -5.99
N LEU A 205 -13.04 -2.73 -7.18
CA LEU A 205 -12.06 -2.46 -8.24
C LEU A 205 -12.14 -0.99 -8.69
N THR A 206 -13.34 -0.49 -8.98
CA THR A 206 -13.57 0.90 -9.41
C THR A 206 -13.32 1.89 -8.29
N ALA A 207 -13.60 1.54 -7.03
CA ALA A 207 -13.25 2.38 -5.88
C ALA A 207 -11.74 2.53 -5.71
N ASP A 208 -10.97 1.45 -5.91
CA ASP A 208 -9.50 1.52 -5.86
C ASP A 208 -8.94 2.35 -7.03
N ILE A 209 -9.46 2.15 -8.25
CA ILE A 209 -9.11 2.98 -9.43
C ILE A 209 -9.35 4.47 -9.14
N LEU A 210 -10.50 4.80 -8.56
CA LEU A 210 -10.86 6.17 -8.22
C LEU A 210 -9.85 6.80 -7.24
N LYS A 211 -9.46 6.09 -6.19
CA LYS A 211 -8.41 6.53 -5.26
C LYS A 211 -7.07 6.78 -5.96
N PHE A 212 -6.67 5.88 -6.86
CA PHE A 212 -5.43 6.04 -7.61
C PHE A 212 -5.48 7.25 -8.55
N LEU A 213 -6.58 7.47 -9.27
CA LEU A 213 -6.75 8.63 -10.12
C LEU A 213 -6.66 9.95 -9.33
N GLN A 214 -7.30 10.01 -8.16
CA GLN A 214 -7.20 11.17 -7.28
C GLN A 214 -5.77 11.43 -6.80
N ASN A 215 -5.05 10.38 -6.37
CA ASN A 215 -3.65 10.48 -5.96
C ASN A 215 -2.72 10.94 -7.10
N LYS A 216 -3.09 10.65 -8.35
CA LYS A 216 -2.41 11.12 -9.56
C LYS A 216 -2.82 12.53 -9.98
N GLY A 217 -3.78 13.13 -9.27
CA GLY A 217 -4.25 14.50 -9.49
C GLY A 217 -5.25 14.65 -10.63
N ALA A 218 -5.97 13.57 -11.00
CA ALA A 218 -7.10 13.65 -11.92
C ALA A 218 -8.20 14.56 -11.33
N LYS A 219 -8.67 15.54 -12.13
CA LYS A 219 -9.61 16.55 -11.65
C LYS A 219 -11.04 16.34 -12.16
N MET A 220 -11.19 15.76 -13.35
CA MET A 220 -12.45 15.60 -14.04
C MET A 220 -12.80 14.11 -14.10
N VAL A 221 -13.24 13.57 -12.97
CA VAL A 221 -13.67 12.17 -12.86
C VAL A 221 -15.18 12.13 -12.67
N PHE A 222 -15.84 11.23 -13.37
CA PHE A 222 -17.27 11.03 -13.36
C PHE A 222 -17.58 9.56 -13.07
N LEU A 223 -18.69 9.29 -12.40
CA LEU A 223 -19.20 7.93 -12.18
C LEU A 223 -20.49 7.73 -12.98
N ALA A 224 -20.61 6.59 -13.64
CA ALA A 224 -21.86 6.15 -14.24
C ALA A 224 -22.24 4.77 -13.71
N ASN A 225 -23.48 4.63 -13.28
CA ASN A 225 -23.97 3.34 -12.76
C ASN A 225 -25.48 3.22 -12.91
N ARG A 226 -25.98 1.98 -13.06
CA ARG A 226 -27.41 1.70 -13.08
C ARG A 226 -28.09 2.06 -11.75
N SER A 227 -27.45 1.79 -10.61
CA SER A 227 -27.94 2.19 -9.29
C SER A 227 -27.32 3.51 -8.87
N GLN A 228 -28.08 4.57 -8.91
CA GLN A 228 -27.64 5.91 -8.48
C GLN A 228 -27.24 5.94 -7.01
N ILE A 229 -27.97 5.25 -6.13
CA ILE A 229 -27.69 5.22 -4.69
C ILE A 229 -26.26 4.76 -4.42
N LYS A 230 -25.83 3.64 -5.06
CA LYS A 230 -24.47 3.13 -4.90
C LYS A 230 -23.41 4.10 -5.44
N ALA A 231 -23.71 4.75 -6.57
CA ALA A 231 -22.80 5.70 -7.18
C ALA A 231 -22.65 6.97 -6.32
N HIS A 232 -23.73 7.53 -5.80
CA HIS A 232 -23.70 8.67 -4.89
C HIS A 232 -22.96 8.37 -3.60
N TYR A 233 -23.17 7.19 -3.00
CA TYR A 233 -22.41 6.78 -1.79
C TYR A 233 -20.88 6.86 -1.96
N LEU A 234 -20.39 6.50 -3.16
CA LEU A 234 -18.95 6.58 -3.47
C LEU A 234 -18.53 7.98 -3.94
N ALA A 235 -19.38 8.69 -4.68
CA ALA A 235 -19.06 9.94 -5.36
C ALA A 235 -19.18 11.19 -4.48
N ASP A 236 -20.22 11.27 -3.64
CA ASP A 236 -20.53 12.48 -2.87
C ASP A 236 -19.41 12.91 -1.91
N PRO A 237 -18.75 12.00 -1.16
CA PRO A 237 -17.62 12.38 -0.31
C PRO A 237 -16.44 12.98 -1.08
N LEU A 238 -16.37 12.73 -2.39
CA LEU A 238 -15.27 13.11 -3.28
C LEU A 238 -15.64 14.26 -4.23
N GLY A 239 -16.87 14.76 -4.16
CA GLY A 239 -17.37 15.82 -5.04
C GLY A 239 -17.48 15.41 -6.52
N ILE A 240 -17.68 14.12 -6.80
CA ILE A 240 -17.72 13.55 -8.16
C ILE A 240 -19.14 13.57 -8.70
N LYS A 241 -19.30 14.04 -9.94
CA LYS A 241 -20.61 14.02 -10.63
C LYS A 241 -20.98 12.58 -11.01
N VAL A 242 -22.22 12.22 -10.77
CA VAL A 242 -22.82 10.91 -11.11
C VAL A 242 -23.75 11.07 -12.30
N TYR A 243 -23.64 10.11 -13.22
CA TYR A 243 -24.54 9.95 -14.36
C TYR A 243 -25.34 8.64 -14.24
N THR A 244 -26.52 8.60 -14.85
CA THR A 244 -27.22 7.35 -15.14
C THR A 244 -26.69 6.74 -16.42
N LEU A 245 -26.91 5.43 -16.62
CA LEU A 245 -26.53 4.80 -17.90
C LEU A 245 -27.40 5.26 -19.08
N ASP A 246 -28.58 5.82 -18.82
CA ASP A 246 -29.42 6.38 -19.85
C ASP A 246 -28.85 7.69 -20.45
N GLU A 247 -27.99 8.37 -19.69
CA GLU A 247 -27.26 9.57 -20.10
C GLU A 247 -25.94 9.26 -20.85
N LYS A 248 -25.75 8.00 -21.30
CA LYS A 248 -24.46 7.57 -21.86
C LYS A 248 -23.99 8.37 -23.07
N LYS A 249 -24.91 8.84 -23.93
CA LYS A 249 -24.56 9.70 -25.05
C LYS A 249 -24.01 11.06 -24.62
N GLU A 250 -24.52 11.60 -23.51
CA GLU A 250 -24.07 12.87 -22.96
C GLU A 250 -22.67 12.75 -22.40
N PHE A 251 -22.45 11.83 -21.46
CA PHE A 251 -21.12 11.72 -20.83
C PHE A 251 -20.05 11.19 -21.80
N LEU A 252 -20.38 10.28 -22.73
CA LEU A 252 -19.44 9.77 -23.72
C LEU A 252 -18.98 10.85 -24.69
N ALA A 253 -19.83 11.84 -25.01
CA ALA A 253 -19.45 12.97 -25.86
C ALA A 253 -18.24 13.76 -25.28
N HIS A 254 -18.06 13.76 -23.97
CA HIS A 254 -16.99 14.49 -23.28
C HIS A 254 -15.90 13.59 -22.73
N THR A 255 -16.08 12.27 -22.68
CA THR A 255 -15.15 11.32 -22.08
C THR A 255 -13.89 11.13 -22.94
N ASP A 256 -12.73 11.39 -22.40
CA ASP A 256 -11.43 11.10 -23.04
C ASP A 256 -10.90 9.71 -22.64
N ILE A 257 -11.18 9.30 -21.39
CA ILE A 257 -10.79 8.00 -20.83
C ILE A 257 -12.02 7.33 -20.24
N LEU A 258 -12.35 6.15 -20.72
CA LEU A 258 -13.46 5.33 -20.26
C LEU A 258 -12.94 4.09 -19.54
N ILE A 259 -13.40 3.85 -18.32
CA ILE A 259 -13.09 2.64 -17.55
C ILE A 259 -14.40 1.95 -17.20
N SER A 260 -14.62 0.73 -17.66
CA SER A 260 -15.83 -0.04 -17.35
C SER A 260 -15.49 -1.30 -16.57
N ALA A 261 -16.23 -1.54 -15.49
CA ALA A 261 -16.07 -2.71 -14.63
C ALA A 261 -17.41 -3.03 -13.96
N THR A 262 -18.35 -3.57 -14.72
CA THR A 262 -19.65 -3.99 -14.17
C THR A 262 -19.78 -5.50 -14.14
N SER A 263 -20.87 -6.00 -13.58
CA SER A 263 -21.29 -7.39 -13.62
C SER A 263 -22.49 -7.59 -14.56
N ALA A 264 -22.66 -6.71 -15.54
CA ALA A 264 -23.75 -6.81 -16.50
C ALA A 264 -23.54 -8.04 -17.41
N PRO A 265 -24.59 -8.81 -17.72
CA PRO A 265 -24.48 -9.98 -18.60
C PRO A 265 -24.49 -9.60 -20.10
N HIS A 266 -24.53 -8.31 -20.43
CA HIS A 266 -24.65 -7.77 -21.79
C HIS A 266 -23.80 -6.53 -21.96
N LEU A 267 -23.51 -6.15 -23.19
CA LEU A 267 -22.81 -4.90 -23.51
C LEU A 267 -23.54 -3.68 -22.97
N ILE A 268 -22.81 -2.76 -22.39
CA ILE A 268 -23.29 -1.47 -21.90
C ILE A 268 -22.99 -0.39 -22.92
N ILE A 269 -21.79 -0.41 -23.50
CA ILE A 269 -21.32 0.55 -24.49
C ILE A 269 -21.21 -0.13 -25.84
N HIS A 270 -22.00 0.36 -26.79
CA HIS A 270 -22.01 -0.06 -28.17
C HIS A 270 -21.20 0.89 -29.05
N LYS A 271 -20.80 0.41 -30.24
CA LYS A 271 -20.05 1.25 -31.19
C LYS A 271 -20.78 2.55 -31.52
N GLU A 272 -22.08 2.50 -31.62
CA GLU A 272 -22.97 3.60 -31.96
C GLU A 272 -23.13 4.66 -30.86
N ASP A 273 -22.68 4.34 -29.64
CA ASP A 273 -22.71 5.27 -28.51
C ASP A 273 -21.53 6.26 -28.54
N ILE A 274 -20.45 5.93 -29.25
CA ILE A 274 -19.23 6.76 -29.35
C ILE A 274 -19.34 7.69 -30.56
N PRO A 275 -19.16 9.01 -30.37
CA PRO A 275 -19.16 9.95 -31.49
C PRO A 275 -18.06 9.63 -32.51
N ASP A 276 -18.36 9.80 -33.80
CA ASP A 276 -17.41 9.57 -34.87
C ASP A 276 -16.19 10.48 -34.72
N ASN A 277 -15.02 9.91 -35.01
CA ASN A 277 -13.70 10.58 -34.95
C ASN A 277 -13.32 11.15 -33.58
N LYS A 278 -14.03 10.80 -32.50
CA LYS A 278 -13.64 11.21 -31.15
C LYS A 278 -12.50 10.32 -30.63
N PRO A 279 -11.37 10.89 -30.19
CA PRO A 279 -10.34 10.13 -29.51
C PRO A 279 -10.87 9.55 -28.18
N LEU A 280 -10.69 8.25 -27.98
CA LEU A 280 -11.13 7.57 -26.78
C LEU A 280 -10.13 6.49 -26.38
N LEU A 281 -9.65 6.58 -25.14
CA LEU A 281 -8.94 5.49 -24.47
C LEU A 281 -9.91 4.73 -23.57
N ALA A 282 -10.17 3.46 -23.87
CA ALA A 282 -11.13 2.66 -23.15
C ALA A 282 -10.47 1.44 -22.48
N ILE A 283 -10.81 1.17 -21.23
CA ILE A 283 -10.38 0.00 -20.45
C ILE A 283 -11.64 -0.77 -20.02
N ASP A 284 -11.81 -1.98 -20.55
CA ASP A 284 -12.90 -2.88 -20.19
C ASP A 284 -12.40 -3.95 -19.23
N LEU A 285 -12.73 -3.80 -17.95
CA LEU A 285 -12.36 -4.71 -16.87
C LEU A 285 -13.46 -5.73 -16.55
N ALA A 286 -14.56 -5.72 -17.30
CA ALA A 286 -15.70 -6.59 -17.06
C ALA A 286 -15.55 -7.97 -17.71
N PHE A 287 -16.17 -8.95 -17.06
CA PHE A 287 -16.40 -10.27 -17.63
C PHE A 287 -17.83 -10.74 -17.27
N PRO A 288 -18.73 -10.95 -18.26
CA PRO A 288 -18.60 -10.66 -19.69
C PRO A 288 -18.26 -9.19 -19.99
N ARG A 289 -17.86 -8.88 -21.25
CA ARG A 289 -17.47 -7.54 -21.66
C ARG A 289 -18.61 -6.53 -21.50
N ASP A 290 -18.27 -5.34 -21.06
CA ASP A 290 -19.16 -4.18 -21.04
C ASP A 290 -19.11 -3.38 -22.35
N ILE A 291 -17.96 -3.40 -23.06
CA ILE A 291 -17.67 -2.58 -24.22
C ILE A 291 -17.59 -3.41 -25.50
N ASP A 292 -18.27 -2.98 -26.55
CA ASP A 292 -18.27 -3.63 -27.86
C ASP A 292 -16.84 -3.66 -28.45
N SER A 293 -16.35 -4.87 -28.76
CA SER A 293 -15.02 -5.05 -29.36
C SER A 293 -14.84 -4.42 -30.74
N LYS A 294 -15.95 -4.16 -31.46
CA LYS A 294 -15.92 -3.46 -32.75
C LYS A 294 -15.39 -2.01 -32.63
N LEU A 295 -15.29 -1.48 -31.42
CA LEU A 295 -14.64 -0.19 -31.17
C LEU A 295 -13.15 -0.21 -31.52
N ASN A 296 -12.48 -1.37 -31.47
CA ASN A 296 -11.10 -1.50 -31.91
C ASN A 296 -10.88 -1.24 -33.42
N ASP A 297 -11.96 -1.31 -34.22
CA ASP A 297 -11.90 -1.03 -35.65
C ASP A 297 -11.85 0.48 -35.96
N GLN A 298 -12.07 1.31 -34.94
CA GLN A 298 -12.01 2.77 -35.09
C GLN A 298 -10.58 3.27 -34.84
N PRO A 299 -9.98 4.02 -35.79
CA PRO A 299 -8.57 4.42 -35.70
C PRO A 299 -8.26 5.41 -34.56
N ASN A 300 -9.29 6.04 -34.02
CA ASN A 300 -9.23 7.01 -32.94
C ASN A 300 -9.63 6.42 -31.57
N VAL A 301 -9.85 5.09 -31.48
CA VAL A 301 -10.19 4.41 -30.23
C VAL A 301 -9.09 3.41 -29.87
N HIS A 302 -8.59 3.51 -28.67
CA HIS A 302 -7.72 2.49 -28.07
C HIS A 302 -8.50 1.74 -27.00
N LEU A 303 -8.87 0.50 -27.27
CA LEU A 303 -9.62 -0.35 -26.35
C LEU A 303 -8.72 -1.46 -25.79
N PHE A 304 -8.54 -1.46 -24.49
CA PHE A 304 -7.90 -2.53 -23.72
C PHE A 304 -8.96 -3.31 -22.93
N ASN A 305 -8.77 -4.60 -22.81
CA ASN A 305 -9.69 -5.46 -22.08
C ASN A 305 -9.00 -6.11 -20.88
N ILE A 306 -9.75 -6.88 -20.10
CA ILE A 306 -9.23 -7.54 -18.88
C ILE A 306 -8.00 -8.42 -19.15
N ARG A 307 -7.89 -9.05 -20.33
CA ARG A 307 -6.72 -9.89 -20.69
C ARG A 307 -5.46 -9.04 -20.90
N ASP A 308 -5.61 -7.84 -21.44
CA ASP A 308 -4.50 -6.89 -21.62
C ASP A 308 -4.00 -6.43 -20.24
N VAL A 309 -4.93 -6.16 -19.33
CA VAL A 309 -4.63 -5.80 -17.93
C VAL A 309 -3.95 -6.97 -17.20
N GLU A 310 -4.45 -8.20 -17.33
CA GLU A 310 -3.81 -9.41 -16.77
C GLU A 310 -2.40 -9.63 -17.34
N LYS A 311 -2.19 -9.38 -18.63
CA LYS A 311 -0.87 -9.46 -19.24
C LYS A 311 0.08 -8.44 -18.62
N LYS A 312 -0.36 -7.20 -18.40
CA LYS A 312 0.42 -6.17 -17.72
C LYS A 312 0.78 -6.57 -16.30
N VAL A 313 -0.19 -7.13 -15.54
CA VAL A 313 0.05 -7.66 -14.19
C VAL A 313 1.12 -8.75 -14.20
N ARG A 314 1.04 -9.72 -15.12
CA ARG A 314 2.04 -10.81 -15.23
C ARG A 314 3.43 -10.27 -15.56
N GLN A 315 3.56 -9.37 -16.53
CA GLN A 315 4.83 -8.73 -16.87
C GLN A 315 5.46 -8.04 -15.66
N ASN A 316 4.65 -7.36 -14.85
CA ASN A 316 5.12 -6.68 -13.65
C ASN A 316 5.53 -7.68 -12.54
N LEU A 317 4.86 -8.83 -12.44
CA LEU A 317 5.24 -9.90 -11.51
C LEU A 317 6.59 -10.52 -11.88
N ASP A 318 6.83 -10.82 -13.16
CA ASP A 318 8.10 -11.39 -13.64
C ASP A 318 9.28 -10.46 -13.30
N VAL A 319 9.10 -9.15 -13.53
CA VAL A 319 10.10 -8.13 -13.16
C VAL A 319 10.32 -8.12 -11.63
N ARG A 320 9.26 -8.21 -10.84
CA ARG A 320 9.37 -8.19 -9.37
C ARG A 320 10.09 -9.38 -8.78
N GLU A 321 9.96 -10.58 -9.35
CA GLU A 321 10.71 -11.75 -8.86
C GLU A 321 12.22 -11.54 -8.95
N ALA A 322 12.71 -10.92 -10.02
CA ALA A 322 14.11 -10.56 -10.14
C ALA A 322 14.51 -9.47 -9.12
N GLU A 323 13.65 -8.49 -8.89
CA GLU A 323 13.89 -7.40 -7.95
C GLU A 323 13.80 -7.84 -6.48
N VAL A 324 12.97 -8.87 -6.17
CA VAL A 324 12.96 -9.51 -4.85
C VAL A 324 14.33 -10.07 -4.49
N LYS A 325 15.02 -10.74 -5.43
CA LYS A 325 16.38 -11.27 -5.18
C LYS A 325 17.37 -10.16 -4.85
N LYS A 326 17.36 -9.06 -5.59
CA LYS A 326 18.22 -7.91 -5.29
C LYS A 326 17.90 -7.29 -3.92
N ALA A 327 16.62 -7.19 -3.58
CA ALA A 327 16.20 -6.69 -2.27
C ALA A 327 16.69 -7.60 -1.13
N GLU A 328 16.61 -8.92 -1.32
CA GLU A 328 17.15 -9.90 -0.34
C GLU A 328 18.68 -9.78 -0.17
N GLU A 329 19.43 -9.57 -1.26
CA GLU A 329 20.87 -9.34 -1.19
C GLU A 329 21.20 -8.09 -0.36
N ILE A 330 20.48 -6.99 -0.59
CA ILE A 330 20.60 -5.76 0.22
C ILE A 330 20.28 -6.02 1.69
N ILE A 331 19.23 -6.77 1.98
CA ILE A 331 18.81 -7.12 3.32
C ILE A 331 19.91 -7.92 4.03
N GLU A 332 20.51 -8.93 3.37
CA GLU A 332 21.59 -9.73 3.94
C GLU A 332 22.86 -8.90 4.20
N GLU A 333 23.19 -7.95 3.35
CA GLU A 333 24.30 -7.00 3.60
C GLU A 333 24.04 -6.16 4.86
N GLU A 334 22.84 -5.61 4.98
CA GLU A 334 22.48 -4.72 6.09
C GLU A 334 22.34 -5.47 7.42
N ILE A 335 21.95 -6.77 7.42
CA ILE A 335 21.98 -7.62 8.61
C ILE A 335 23.43 -7.74 9.12
N LYS A 336 24.38 -8.00 8.23
CA LYS A 336 25.80 -8.08 8.58
C LYS A 336 26.34 -6.78 9.17
N GLU A 337 25.94 -5.64 8.60
CA GLU A 337 26.35 -4.32 9.11
C GLU A 337 25.70 -4.02 10.48
N LEU A 338 24.44 -4.36 10.67
CA LEU A 338 23.77 -4.22 11.97
C LEU A 338 24.47 -5.08 13.03
N SER A 339 24.77 -6.35 12.74
CA SER A 339 25.44 -7.26 13.66
C SER A 339 26.82 -6.73 14.06
N LYS A 340 27.65 -6.25 13.11
CA LYS A 340 28.93 -5.60 13.40
C LYS A 340 28.77 -4.34 14.27
N ALA A 341 27.75 -3.53 14.01
CA ALA A 341 27.49 -2.32 14.80
C ALA A 341 27.07 -2.62 16.25
N LEU A 342 26.32 -3.71 16.45
CA LEU A 342 25.93 -4.20 17.77
C LEU A 342 27.12 -4.79 18.54
N GLU A 343 27.96 -5.57 17.87
CA GLU A 343 29.19 -6.14 18.46
C GLU A 343 30.18 -5.06 18.91
N ARG A 344 30.43 -4.06 18.03
CA ARG A 344 31.30 -2.91 18.40
C ARG A 344 30.80 -2.19 19.65
N ARG A 345 29.49 -1.99 19.75
CA ARG A 345 28.89 -1.38 20.93
C ARG A 345 29.07 -2.25 22.19
N LYS A 346 28.82 -3.55 22.07
CA LYS A 346 28.98 -4.52 23.18
C LYS A 346 30.45 -4.53 23.69
N PHE A 347 31.40 -4.54 22.76
CA PHE A 347 32.83 -4.45 23.09
C PHE A 347 33.15 -3.15 23.83
N PHE A 348 32.67 -2.00 23.35
CA PHE A 348 32.90 -0.73 23.99
C PHE A 348 32.30 -0.66 25.40
N LEU A 349 31.07 -1.11 25.60
CA LEU A 349 30.43 -1.14 26.91
C LEU A 349 31.17 -2.05 27.89
N ASN A 350 31.63 -3.22 27.45
CA ASN A 350 32.42 -4.13 28.29
C ASN A 350 33.72 -3.51 28.70
N ARG A 351 34.40 -2.77 27.81
CA ARG A 351 35.64 -2.08 28.12
C ARG A 351 35.44 -0.97 29.16
N VAL A 352 34.42 -0.11 28.98
CA VAL A 352 34.07 0.94 29.94
C VAL A 352 33.73 0.37 31.32
N ASN A 353 32.94 -0.71 31.37
CA ASN A 353 32.57 -1.38 32.61
C ASN A 353 33.78 -2.03 33.30
N THR A 354 34.80 -2.46 32.57
CA THR A 354 36.02 -3.02 33.13
C THR A 354 36.90 -1.91 33.71
N GLU A 355 37.01 -0.77 33.00
CA GLU A 355 37.78 0.39 33.47
C GLU A 355 37.15 1.00 34.74
N LEU A 356 35.80 1.06 34.83
CA LEU A 356 35.09 1.54 36.04
C LEU A 356 35.18 0.60 37.25
N LYS A 357 35.54 -0.66 37.08
CA LYS A 357 35.73 -1.63 38.20
C LYS A 357 37.15 -1.68 38.75
N ILE A 358 38.10 -1.06 38.04
CA ILE A 358 39.53 -1.05 38.38
C ILE A 358 39.95 0.28 39.04
N GLY A 359 39.15 1.31 38.94
CA GLY A 359 39.31 2.62 39.61
C GLY A 359 38.40 2.73 40.83
#